data_a536f6a4c3e1a3bf11505e6f9247d133
#
_entry.id   a536f6a4c3e1a3bf11505e6f9247d133
#
_cell.length_a   1.000
_cell.length_b   1.000
_cell.length_c   1.000
_cell.angle_alpha   90.00
_cell.angle_beta   90.00
_cell.angle_gamma   90.00
#
_symmetry.space_group_name_H-M   'P 1'
#
loop_
_entity.id
_entity.type
_entity.pdbx_description
1 polymer ?
#
loop_
_entity_poly.entity_id
_entity_poly.type
_entity_poly.pdbx_seq_one_letter_code
_entity_poly.pdbx_strand_id
1 'polypeptide(L)'
;MRIAFLAAVVVLLAVHAVRAQEAVSARDTVRRIRTGGNATTAGMVDYGAVRRNLERGSKKGFFDRVADFARKPLFGRSPDVKFRANGMAGVGYSQETNVMLVASLRGYYNLCEADSIATESYTAFTGNVSVSGFYRLRFSGDTFLGCGDHRLTYNIQASTLPVKFWGLGYDAADRNPRTKYTRDDCLLDVRYMRRVAGGFSAGASLDLRYAAARSLDELGAGYIAAAGQRRSAISTGLGVVLEYDTRDSRYRTTKGLCMSLLTEVRPKGLGDCGATLWHIMAVADFYTPLWCGSVLAVDLYGDLWSSATPWLFWPSLGGASRLRGYYTGRYSDRKMITAQVELRQRIRGPFGMCVWGGAGNVFPSHKLIDASKTLPNCGLGFRMEMGPKAVLRIDYGFGQHSNGLVINVNEAF
;
A
#
# COMPACT_ATOMS: atom_id res chain seq x y z
N MET A 1 -1.46 24.23 12.21
CA MET A 1 -2.90 24.49 12.31
C MET A 1 -3.71 23.96 11.13
N ARG A 2 -3.33 24.20 9.86
CA ARG A 2 -4.10 23.75 8.66
C ARG A 2 -4.18 22.22 8.51
N ILE A 3 -3.15 21.48 8.88
CA ILE A 3 -3.12 20.00 8.82
C ILE A 3 -4.08 19.38 9.86
N ALA A 4 -4.13 19.96 11.07
CA ALA A 4 -5.07 19.55 12.10
C ALA A 4 -6.53 19.76 11.70
N PHE A 5 -6.80 20.84 10.93
CA PHE A 5 -8.14 21.12 10.41
C PHE A 5 -8.58 20.10 9.34
N LEU A 6 -7.69 19.72 8.40
CA LEU A 6 -7.99 18.72 7.39
C LEU A 6 -8.19 17.31 8.02
N ALA A 7 -7.35 16.96 9.00
CA ALA A 7 -7.51 15.73 9.77
C ALA A 7 -8.82 15.71 10.56
N ALA A 8 -9.22 16.87 11.16
CA ALA A 8 -10.48 16.98 11.87
C ALA A 8 -11.70 16.83 10.94
N VAL A 9 -11.66 17.38 9.74
CA VAL A 9 -12.74 17.25 8.74
C VAL A 9 -12.88 15.78 8.30
N VAL A 10 -11.78 15.07 8.06
CA VAL A 10 -11.79 13.66 7.67
C VAL A 10 -12.32 12.80 8.82
N VAL A 11 -11.92 13.07 10.07
CA VAL A 11 -12.44 12.38 11.26
C VAL A 11 -13.93 12.66 11.47
N LEU A 12 -14.37 13.90 11.25
CA LEU A 12 -15.80 14.26 11.37
C LEU A 12 -16.67 13.53 10.35
N LEU A 13 -16.20 13.42 9.11
CA LEU A 13 -16.89 12.65 8.06
C LEU A 13 -16.95 11.15 8.38
N ALA A 14 -15.87 10.58 8.93
CA ALA A 14 -15.83 9.18 9.36
C ALA A 14 -16.77 8.91 10.54
N VAL A 15 -16.83 9.81 11.53
CA VAL A 15 -17.75 9.72 12.68
C VAL A 15 -19.20 9.83 12.25
N HIS A 16 -19.54 10.69 11.27
CA HIS A 16 -20.89 10.77 10.72
C HIS A 16 -21.29 9.51 9.95
N ALA A 17 -20.38 8.90 9.21
CA ALA A 17 -20.62 7.63 8.52
C ALA A 17 -20.88 6.49 9.52
N VAL A 18 -20.13 6.42 10.62
CA VAL A 18 -20.34 5.40 11.68
C VAL A 18 -21.68 5.62 12.39
N ARG A 19 -22.06 6.86 12.73
CA ARG A 19 -23.35 7.15 13.36
C ARG A 19 -24.55 6.87 12.47
N ALA A 20 -24.43 7.11 11.16
CA ALA A 20 -25.46 6.74 10.19
C ALA A 20 -25.68 5.22 10.14
N GLN A 21 -24.61 4.44 10.29
CA GLN A 21 -24.63 2.99 10.27
C GLN A 21 -25.22 2.39 11.57
N GLU A 22 -24.94 2.98 12.73
CA GLU A 22 -25.54 2.60 14.02
C GLU A 22 -27.07 2.84 14.01
N ALA A 23 -27.53 3.92 13.41
CA ALA A 23 -28.96 4.23 13.29
C ALA A 23 -29.71 3.23 12.38
N VAL A 24 -29.07 2.70 11.34
CA VAL A 24 -29.62 1.66 10.46
C VAL A 24 -29.66 0.32 11.20
N SER A 25 -28.61 -0.06 11.91
CA SER A 25 -28.53 -1.30 12.70
C SER A 25 -29.59 -1.35 13.82
N ALA A 26 -29.80 -0.22 14.51
CA ALA A 26 -30.81 -0.12 15.55
C ALA A 26 -32.25 -0.30 15.01
N ARG A 27 -32.54 0.20 13.80
CA ARG A 27 -33.88 0.00 13.16
C ARG A 27 -34.13 -1.45 12.75
N ASP A 28 -33.09 -2.17 12.30
CA ASP A 28 -33.21 -3.59 11.94
C ASP A 28 -33.41 -4.50 13.16
N THR A 29 -32.81 -4.19 14.30
CA THR A 29 -32.99 -4.92 15.55
C THR A 29 -34.41 -4.78 16.07
N VAL A 30 -35.00 -3.58 16.01
CA VAL A 30 -36.38 -3.33 16.42
C VAL A 30 -37.38 -4.02 15.50
N ARG A 31 -37.11 -4.16 14.21
CA ARG A 31 -37.97 -4.86 13.25
C ARG A 31 -37.99 -6.37 13.48
N ARG A 32 -36.85 -6.99 13.89
CA ARG A 32 -36.79 -8.44 14.22
C ARG A 32 -37.53 -8.82 15.50
N ILE A 33 -37.61 -7.94 16.49
CA ILE A 33 -38.33 -8.20 17.75
C ILE A 33 -39.86 -8.19 17.54
N ARG A 34 -40.37 -7.51 16.51
CA ARG A 34 -41.81 -7.42 16.22
C ARG A 34 -42.41 -8.59 15.43
N THR A 35 -41.57 -9.50 14.88
CA THR A 35 -42.05 -10.64 14.05
C THR A 35 -41.89 -12.02 14.69
N GLY A 36 -41.42 -12.12 15.93
CA GLY A 36 -41.18 -13.39 16.62
C GLY A 36 -42.21 -13.68 17.72
N GLY A 37 -43.36 -14.18 17.33
CA GLY A 37 -44.36 -14.68 18.27
C GLY A 37 -44.85 -16.07 17.89
N ASN A 38 -44.76 -16.98 18.85
CA ASN A 38 -45.46 -18.29 19.01
C ASN A 38 -44.98 -19.50 18.19
N ALA A 39 -44.43 -20.49 18.91
CA ALA A 39 -45.12 -21.78 19.13
C ALA A 39 -44.26 -22.72 19.99
N THR A 40 -44.87 -23.13 21.09
CA THR A 40 -44.51 -24.29 21.94
C THR A 40 -44.72 -25.59 21.19
N THR A 41 -43.77 -26.53 21.26
CA THR A 41 -44.05 -27.97 21.34
C THR A 41 -42.88 -28.76 21.92
N ALA A 42 -43.21 -29.72 22.74
CA ALA A 42 -42.36 -30.55 23.58
C ALA A 42 -41.61 -31.66 22.82
N GLY A 43 -40.41 -31.94 23.29
CA GLY A 43 -39.89 -33.29 23.45
C GLY A 43 -39.60 -34.11 22.21
N MET A 44 -38.36 -33.93 21.64
CA MET A 44 -37.61 -35.01 21.04
C MET A 44 -36.14 -34.69 21.12
N VAL A 45 -35.33 -35.52 21.77
CA VAL A 45 -33.87 -35.38 21.86
C VAL A 45 -33.31 -35.68 20.48
N ASP A 46 -32.85 -34.63 19.78
CA ASP A 46 -32.20 -34.76 18.50
C ASP A 46 -30.76 -35.27 18.69
N TYR A 47 -30.55 -36.56 18.50
CA TYR A 47 -29.22 -37.18 18.53
C TYR A 47 -28.26 -36.62 17.49
N GLY A 48 -28.73 -35.96 16.42
CA GLY A 48 -27.94 -35.22 15.46
C GLY A 48 -27.34 -33.95 16.05
N ALA A 49 -28.03 -33.30 16.99
CA ALA A 49 -27.55 -32.13 17.71
C ALA A 49 -26.44 -32.51 18.73
N VAL A 50 -26.60 -33.66 19.40
CA VAL A 50 -25.56 -34.19 20.32
C VAL A 50 -24.30 -34.55 19.58
N ARG A 51 -24.37 -35.19 18.41
CA ARG A 51 -23.24 -35.52 17.56
C ARG A 51 -22.54 -34.25 17.04
N ARG A 52 -23.30 -33.24 16.62
CA ARG A 52 -22.75 -31.94 16.20
C ARG A 52 -22.07 -31.18 17.35
N ASN A 53 -22.52 -31.35 18.59
CA ASN A 53 -21.90 -30.75 19.77
C ASN A 53 -20.63 -31.49 20.22
N LEU A 54 -20.54 -32.80 20.03
CA LEU A 54 -19.33 -33.58 20.28
C LEU A 54 -18.24 -33.31 19.24
N GLU A 55 -18.60 -33.08 17.98
CA GLU A 55 -17.67 -32.65 16.94
C GLU A 55 -17.20 -31.19 17.14
N ARG A 56 -17.98 -30.35 17.83
CA ARG A 56 -17.58 -28.99 18.26
C ARG A 56 -16.58 -28.96 19.41
N GLY A 57 -16.41 -30.06 20.13
CA GLY A 57 -15.49 -30.15 21.28
C GLY A 57 -14.02 -30.40 20.93
N SER A 58 -13.67 -30.61 19.68
CA SER A 58 -12.28 -30.60 19.25
C SER A 58 -11.69 -29.21 19.43
N LYS A 59 -10.76 -29.08 20.37
CA LYS A 59 -10.02 -27.81 20.62
C LYS A 59 -9.34 -27.41 19.32
N LYS A 60 -9.93 -26.43 18.61
CA LYS A 60 -9.33 -25.81 17.43
C LYS A 60 -7.89 -25.39 17.80
N GLY A 61 -6.93 -25.83 17.02
CA GLY A 61 -5.54 -25.48 17.18
C GLY A 61 -5.35 -23.95 17.12
N PHE A 62 -4.23 -23.47 17.61
CA PHE A 62 -3.90 -22.04 17.55
C PHE A 62 -4.05 -21.49 16.14
N PHE A 63 -3.60 -22.21 15.13
CA PHE A 63 -3.70 -21.82 13.71
C PHE A 63 -5.14 -21.77 13.19
N ASP A 64 -6.03 -22.67 13.66
CA ASP A 64 -7.45 -22.63 13.30
C ASP A 64 -8.14 -21.40 13.90
N ARG A 65 -7.78 -21.00 15.12
CA ARG A 65 -8.31 -19.79 15.77
C ARG A 65 -7.86 -18.52 15.07
N VAL A 66 -6.58 -18.46 14.67
CA VAL A 66 -6.03 -17.34 13.88
C VAL A 66 -6.69 -17.26 12.51
N ALA A 67 -6.88 -18.38 11.84
CA ALA A 67 -7.55 -18.44 10.54
C ALA A 67 -9.04 -18.06 10.65
N ASP A 68 -9.74 -18.48 11.70
CA ASP A 68 -11.14 -18.10 11.94
C ASP A 68 -11.28 -16.60 12.30
N PHE A 69 -10.34 -16.05 13.07
CA PHE A 69 -10.28 -14.61 13.35
C PHE A 69 -10.06 -13.80 12.07
N ALA A 70 -9.11 -14.23 11.23
CA ALA A 70 -8.79 -13.56 9.96
C ALA A 70 -9.92 -13.68 8.91
N ARG A 71 -10.80 -14.69 9.02
CA ARG A 71 -11.94 -14.92 8.11
C ARG A 71 -13.22 -14.23 8.55
N LYS A 72 -13.34 -13.82 9.82
CA LYS A 72 -14.55 -13.14 10.29
C LYS A 72 -14.56 -11.70 9.78
N PRO A 73 -15.52 -11.30 8.92
CA PRO A 73 -15.72 -9.89 8.64
C PRO A 73 -16.15 -9.21 9.96
N LEU A 74 -15.49 -8.12 10.31
CA LEU A 74 -15.81 -7.33 11.51
C LEU A 74 -17.23 -6.74 11.46
N PHE A 75 -17.87 -6.75 10.30
CA PHE A 75 -19.24 -6.30 10.08
C PHE A 75 -19.98 -7.34 9.22
N GLY A 76 -21.23 -7.65 9.62
CA GLY A 76 -22.03 -8.73 9.04
C GLY A 76 -22.27 -8.59 7.52
N ARG A 77 -22.38 -9.73 6.86
CA ARG A 77 -22.78 -9.85 5.45
C ARG A 77 -24.28 -9.55 5.31
N SER A 78 -24.63 -8.53 4.55
CA SER A 78 -25.98 -8.38 4.01
C SER A 78 -25.97 -8.82 2.54
N PRO A 79 -26.79 -9.80 2.12
CA PRO A 79 -26.76 -10.38 0.78
C PRO A 79 -27.21 -9.43 -0.34
N ASP A 80 -27.98 -8.40 -0.03
CA ASP A 80 -28.73 -7.59 -1.01
C ASP A 80 -28.22 -6.17 -1.22
N VAL A 81 -27.00 -5.84 -0.74
CA VAL A 81 -26.48 -4.47 -0.85
C VAL A 81 -25.36 -4.42 -1.89
N LYS A 82 -25.50 -3.55 -2.90
CA LYS A 82 -24.45 -3.20 -3.88
C LYS A 82 -23.15 -2.66 -3.23
N PHE A 83 -23.17 -2.38 -1.93
CA PHE A 83 -22.05 -1.89 -1.13
C PHE A 83 -21.72 -2.86 0.02
N ARG A 84 -20.44 -3.26 0.11
CA ARG A 84 -19.92 -4.14 1.19
C ARG A 84 -18.81 -3.42 1.93
N ALA A 85 -18.96 -3.20 3.22
CA ALA A 85 -17.93 -2.62 4.07
C ALA A 85 -17.20 -3.71 4.87
N ASN A 86 -15.87 -3.66 4.87
CA ASN A 86 -15.02 -4.52 5.67
C ASN A 86 -14.08 -3.67 6.52
N GLY A 87 -14.09 -3.88 7.84
CA GLY A 87 -13.09 -3.34 8.73
C GLY A 87 -11.99 -4.37 9.00
N MET A 88 -10.76 -3.91 9.07
CA MET A 88 -9.60 -4.72 9.42
C MET A 88 -8.72 -3.92 10.38
N ALA A 89 -8.27 -4.58 11.44
CA ALA A 89 -7.24 -4.06 12.31
C ALA A 89 -6.13 -5.10 12.46
N GLY A 90 -4.91 -4.65 12.60
CA GLY A 90 -3.76 -5.55 12.70
C GLY A 90 -2.51 -4.86 13.21
N VAL A 91 -1.48 -5.65 13.40
CA VAL A 91 -0.15 -5.20 13.76
C VAL A 91 0.76 -5.36 12.56
N GLY A 92 1.48 -4.31 12.23
CA GLY A 92 2.52 -4.32 11.22
C GLY A 92 3.90 -4.04 11.84
N TYR A 93 4.93 -4.40 11.10
CA TYR A 93 6.30 -4.08 11.46
C TYR A 93 7.11 -3.71 10.23
N SER A 94 7.91 -2.67 10.33
CA SER A 94 8.98 -2.33 9.40
C SER A 94 10.15 -1.69 10.13
N GLN A 95 11.30 -1.63 9.48
CA GLN A 95 12.49 -0.98 10.06
C GLN A 95 12.30 0.52 10.31
N GLU A 96 11.44 1.17 9.53
CA GLU A 96 11.16 2.60 9.62
C GLU A 96 10.18 2.94 10.74
N THR A 97 9.13 2.14 10.86
CA THR A 97 8.02 2.45 11.77
C THR A 97 8.06 1.65 13.07
N ASN A 98 8.93 0.62 13.16
CA ASN A 98 8.88 -0.39 14.22
C ASN A 98 7.50 -1.08 14.28
N VAL A 99 7.05 -1.46 15.45
CA VAL A 99 5.71 -2.01 15.65
C VAL A 99 4.68 -0.90 15.46
N MET A 100 3.71 -1.14 14.59
CA MET A 100 2.60 -0.23 14.33
C MET A 100 1.26 -0.94 14.39
N LEU A 101 0.26 -0.23 14.85
CA LEU A 101 -1.14 -0.60 14.72
C LEU A 101 -1.68 -0.03 13.42
N VAL A 102 -2.41 -0.85 12.70
CA VAL A 102 -3.07 -0.50 11.43
C VAL A 102 -4.56 -0.76 11.60
N ALA A 103 -5.37 0.23 11.31
CA ALA A 103 -6.81 0.08 11.19
C ALA A 103 -7.26 0.55 9.81
N SER A 104 -8.05 -0.26 9.12
CA SER A 104 -8.56 0.04 7.78
C SER A 104 -10.03 -0.28 7.68
N LEU A 105 -10.80 0.68 7.20
CA LEU A 105 -12.17 0.50 6.78
C LEU A 105 -12.21 0.56 5.26
N ARG A 106 -12.70 -0.51 4.61
CA ARG A 106 -12.76 -0.61 3.16
C ARG A 106 -14.17 -0.90 2.69
N GLY A 107 -14.70 -0.04 1.83
CA GLY A 107 -15.95 -0.23 1.13
C GLY A 107 -15.71 -0.79 -0.28
N TYR A 108 -16.40 -1.85 -0.65
CA TYR A 108 -16.44 -2.40 -2.00
C TYR A 108 -17.81 -2.13 -2.60
N TYR A 109 -17.82 -1.71 -3.85
CA TYR A 109 -19.05 -1.38 -4.56
C TYR A 109 -18.91 -1.65 -6.06
N ASN A 110 -20.05 -1.91 -6.70
CA ASN A 110 -20.10 -2.12 -8.12
C ASN A 110 -21.05 -1.08 -8.74
N LEU A 111 -20.55 -0.29 -9.69
CA LEU A 111 -21.31 0.72 -10.41
C LEU A 111 -21.80 0.21 -11.79
N CYS A 112 -21.57 -1.07 -12.08
CA CYS A 112 -22.05 -1.74 -13.28
C CYS A 112 -23.00 -2.87 -12.89
N GLU A 113 -24.05 -3.09 -13.69
CA GLU A 113 -24.99 -4.19 -13.50
C GLU A 113 -24.38 -5.56 -13.82
N ALA A 114 -23.35 -5.62 -14.66
CA ALA A 114 -22.59 -6.84 -14.91
C ALA A 114 -21.77 -7.18 -13.64
N ASP A 115 -22.11 -8.27 -12.98
CA ASP A 115 -21.52 -8.73 -11.70
C ASP A 115 -20.10 -9.31 -11.92
N SER A 116 -19.20 -8.49 -12.43
CA SER A 116 -17.82 -8.86 -12.71
C SER A 116 -16.91 -8.44 -11.55
N ILE A 117 -16.25 -9.41 -10.92
CA ILE A 117 -15.21 -9.19 -9.89
C ILE A 117 -14.08 -8.30 -10.44
N ALA A 118 -13.85 -8.32 -11.74
CA ALA A 118 -12.83 -7.52 -12.42
C ALA A 118 -13.12 -6.00 -12.41
N THR A 119 -14.38 -5.59 -12.24
CA THR A 119 -14.82 -4.19 -12.21
C THR A 119 -15.29 -3.71 -10.84
N GLU A 120 -15.05 -4.49 -9.78
CA GLU A 120 -15.41 -4.08 -8.43
C GLU A 120 -14.54 -2.92 -7.97
N SER A 121 -15.20 -1.82 -7.66
CA SER A 121 -14.61 -0.60 -7.11
C SER A 121 -14.36 -0.75 -5.62
N TYR A 122 -13.37 -0.03 -5.11
CA TYR A 122 -13.21 0.08 -3.66
C TYR A 122 -12.81 1.49 -3.24
N THR A 123 -13.16 1.82 -2.02
CA THR A 123 -12.65 2.98 -1.28
C THR A 123 -12.15 2.51 0.08
N ALA A 124 -11.07 3.07 0.60
CA ALA A 124 -10.48 2.68 1.85
C ALA A 124 -10.02 3.89 2.66
N PHE A 125 -10.35 3.88 3.94
CA PHE A 125 -9.78 4.76 4.93
C PHE A 125 -8.85 3.95 5.84
N THR A 126 -7.58 4.34 5.93
CA THR A 126 -6.58 3.61 6.71
C THR A 126 -5.85 4.55 7.66
N GLY A 127 -5.82 4.18 8.93
CA GLY A 127 -5.04 4.83 9.96
C GLY A 127 -3.91 3.93 10.45
N ASN A 128 -2.72 4.48 10.60
CA ASN A 128 -1.56 3.80 11.14
C ASN A 128 -0.98 4.62 12.27
N VAL A 129 -0.61 3.98 13.37
CA VAL A 129 0.10 4.61 14.49
C VAL A 129 1.17 3.67 15.01
N SER A 130 2.33 4.19 15.36
CA SER A 130 3.47 3.42 15.85
C SER A 130 4.02 3.99 17.15
N VAL A 131 4.62 3.13 17.96
CA VAL A 131 5.33 3.49 19.19
C VAL A 131 6.54 4.39 18.94
N SER A 132 7.07 4.45 17.71
CA SER A 132 8.18 5.34 17.33
C SER A 132 7.75 6.77 17.00
N GLY A 133 6.45 7.12 17.12
CA GLY A 133 5.91 8.43 16.78
C GLY A 133 5.52 8.58 15.31
N PHE A 134 5.45 7.47 14.56
CA PHE A 134 4.87 7.46 13.22
C PHE A 134 3.33 7.47 13.31
N TYR A 135 2.71 8.31 12.52
CA TYR A 135 1.28 8.23 12.23
C TYR A 135 0.99 8.57 10.77
N ARG A 136 -0.02 7.90 10.22
CA ARG A 136 -0.48 8.11 8.86
C ARG A 136 -1.99 7.98 8.80
N LEU A 137 -2.63 8.91 8.11
CA LEU A 137 -4.01 8.80 7.66
C LEU A 137 -4.01 8.75 6.14
N ARG A 138 -4.73 7.81 5.58
CA ARG A 138 -4.82 7.61 4.13
C ARG A 138 -6.26 7.34 3.74
N PHE A 139 -6.74 8.09 2.75
CA PHE A 139 -7.98 7.83 2.03
C PHE A 139 -7.61 7.50 0.59
N SER A 140 -7.99 6.31 0.12
CA SER A 140 -7.61 5.86 -1.22
C SER A 140 -8.68 4.98 -1.82
N GLY A 141 -8.72 4.89 -3.14
CA GLY A 141 -9.64 4.03 -3.83
C GLY A 141 -9.38 3.91 -5.31
N ASP A 142 -10.10 2.96 -5.87
CA ASP A 142 -10.13 2.63 -7.29
C ASP A 142 -11.59 2.48 -7.70
N THR A 143 -12.10 3.42 -8.48
CA THR A 143 -13.51 3.47 -8.90
C THR A 143 -13.59 3.19 -10.38
N PHE A 144 -14.33 2.15 -10.75
CA PHE A 144 -14.61 1.79 -12.13
C PHE A 144 -15.98 2.31 -12.54
N LEU A 145 -16.02 3.06 -13.64
CA LEU A 145 -17.22 3.64 -14.25
C LEU A 145 -17.42 3.04 -15.63
N GLY A 146 -18.66 3.03 -16.15
CA GLY A 146 -18.94 2.53 -17.50
C GLY A 146 -18.50 1.07 -17.66
N CYS A 147 -18.79 0.19 -16.69
CA CYS A 147 -18.40 -1.23 -16.69
C CYS A 147 -16.89 -1.48 -16.87
N GLY A 148 -16.07 -0.55 -16.41
CA GLY A 148 -14.61 -0.66 -16.44
C GLY A 148 -13.94 0.06 -17.61
N ASP A 149 -14.69 0.80 -18.43
CA ASP A 149 -14.12 1.62 -19.50
C ASP A 149 -13.40 2.85 -18.94
N HIS A 150 -13.83 3.33 -17.78
CA HIS A 150 -13.22 4.45 -17.10
C HIS A 150 -12.79 4.03 -15.70
N ARG A 151 -11.65 4.52 -15.25
CA ARG A 151 -11.09 4.26 -13.92
C ARG A 151 -10.61 5.55 -13.29
N LEU A 152 -11.09 5.81 -12.07
CA LEU A 152 -10.64 6.90 -11.22
C LEU A 152 -9.90 6.32 -10.04
N THR A 153 -8.60 6.56 -9.96
CA THR A 153 -7.77 6.20 -8.81
C THR A 153 -7.46 7.45 -8.02
N TYR A 154 -7.59 7.39 -6.70
CA TYR A 154 -7.27 8.51 -5.82
C TYR A 154 -6.56 8.04 -4.56
N ASN A 155 -5.63 8.86 -4.09
CA ASN A 155 -4.87 8.65 -2.87
C ASN A 155 -4.58 9.98 -2.18
N ILE A 156 -5.22 10.19 -1.04
CA ILE A 156 -5.03 11.35 -0.19
C ILE A 156 -4.36 10.86 1.09
N GLN A 157 -3.22 11.40 1.44
CA GLN A 157 -2.45 10.92 2.58
C GLN A 157 -1.85 12.10 3.36
N ALA A 158 -1.89 11.99 4.67
CA ALA A 158 -1.10 12.82 5.58
C ALA A 158 -0.33 11.90 6.53
N SER A 159 0.96 12.15 6.72
CA SER A 159 1.80 11.34 7.60
C SER A 159 2.91 12.14 8.26
N THR A 160 3.31 11.69 9.45
CA THR A 160 4.52 12.12 10.15
C THR A 160 5.33 10.89 10.45
N LEU A 161 6.62 10.92 10.12
CA LEU A 161 7.52 9.77 10.28
C LEU A 161 8.87 10.23 10.84
N PRO A 162 9.31 9.72 11.98
CA PRO A 162 10.71 9.81 12.40
C PRO A 162 11.61 9.02 11.45
N VAL A 163 12.55 9.67 10.80
CA VAL A 163 13.43 9.11 9.77
C VAL A 163 14.88 9.11 10.22
N LYS A 164 15.57 8.01 9.98
CA LYS A 164 17.04 7.95 10.08
C LYS A 164 17.61 8.53 8.80
N PHE A 165 18.68 9.33 8.91
CA PHE A 165 19.25 10.09 7.81
C PHE A 165 20.77 10.04 7.82
N TRP A 166 21.37 9.90 6.64
CA TRP A 166 22.82 9.79 6.44
C TRP A 166 23.37 10.85 5.48
N GLY A 167 22.52 11.80 5.05
CA GLY A 167 22.86 12.75 4.00
C GLY A 167 22.21 12.38 2.67
N LEU A 168 22.62 13.04 1.60
CA LEU A 168 21.99 12.98 0.29
C LEU A 168 22.89 12.29 -0.74
N GLY A 169 22.32 11.37 -1.51
CA GLY A 169 23.01 10.57 -2.51
C GLY A 169 23.69 9.32 -1.95
N TYR A 170 24.18 8.47 -2.85
CA TYR A 170 24.79 7.19 -2.51
C TYR A 170 26.02 7.35 -1.59
N ASP A 171 26.97 8.22 -1.98
CA ASP A 171 28.26 8.36 -1.28
C ASP A 171 28.08 8.87 0.16
N ALA A 172 27.13 9.78 0.38
CA ALA A 172 26.78 10.26 1.72
C ALA A 172 26.12 9.14 2.55
N ALA A 173 25.20 8.41 1.97
CA ALA A 173 24.51 7.29 2.61
C ALA A 173 25.45 6.15 3.05
N ASP A 174 26.56 5.97 2.34
CA ASP A 174 27.54 4.94 2.62
C ASP A 174 28.54 5.34 3.72
N ARG A 175 29.00 6.59 3.72
CA ARG A 175 30.14 7.07 4.55
C ARG A 175 29.73 7.84 5.79
N ASN A 176 28.60 8.55 5.76
CA ASN A 176 28.27 9.48 6.82
C ASN A 176 27.70 8.80 8.06
N PRO A 177 27.95 9.34 9.26
CA PRO A 177 27.28 8.91 10.46
C PRO A 177 25.76 9.19 10.38
N ARG A 178 25.00 8.34 11.04
CA ARG A 178 23.54 8.40 11.09
C ARG A 178 23.05 9.52 11.99
N THR A 179 22.13 10.30 11.50
CA THR A 179 21.34 11.29 12.23
C THR A 179 19.84 10.99 12.14
N LYS A 180 19.00 11.89 12.61
CA LYS A 180 17.53 11.75 12.62
C LYS A 180 16.85 13.06 12.26
N TYR A 181 15.68 12.96 11.68
CA TYR A 181 14.73 14.07 11.53
C TYR A 181 13.29 13.53 11.54
N THR A 182 12.33 14.44 11.67
CA THR A 182 10.92 14.10 11.51
C THR A 182 10.45 14.59 10.15
N ARG A 183 9.93 13.68 9.33
CA ARG A 183 9.38 13.98 8.01
C ARG A 183 7.87 14.09 8.10
N ASP A 184 7.33 15.21 7.64
CA ASP A 184 5.91 15.38 7.39
C ASP A 184 5.64 15.32 5.90
N ASP A 185 4.63 14.55 5.50
CA ASP A 185 4.20 14.43 4.12
C ASP A 185 2.69 14.63 4.01
N CYS A 186 2.27 15.42 3.02
CA CYS A 186 0.89 15.45 2.54
C CYS A 186 0.90 15.17 1.04
N LEU A 187 0.04 14.27 0.60
CA LEU A 187 -0.08 13.82 -0.78
C LEU A 187 -1.55 13.84 -1.19
N LEU A 188 -1.82 14.38 -2.37
CA LEU A 188 -3.03 14.18 -3.14
C LEU A 188 -2.61 13.67 -4.52
N ASP A 189 -2.92 12.43 -4.85
CA ASP A 189 -2.71 11.83 -6.17
C ASP A 189 -4.06 11.40 -6.72
N VAL A 190 -4.43 11.91 -7.88
CA VAL A 190 -5.68 11.58 -8.58
C VAL A 190 -5.34 11.25 -10.03
N ARG A 191 -5.79 10.10 -10.49
CA ARG A 191 -5.59 9.62 -11.86
C ARG A 191 -6.92 9.21 -12.46
N TYR A 192 -7.22 9.75 -13.62
CA TYR A 192 -8.36 9.33 -14.42
C TYR A 192 -7.84 8.66 -15.68
N MET A 193 -8.27 7.44 -15.92
CA MET A 193 -7.87 6.63 -17.08
C MET A 193 -9.10 6.13 -17.84
N ARG A 194 -8.97 6.06 -19.16
CA ARG A 194 -9.94 5.45 -20.05
C ARG A 194 -9.30 4.24 -20.72
N ARG A 195 -10.04 3.15 -20.79
CA ARG A 195 -9.66 2.00 -21.60
C ARG A 195 -9.75 2.36 -23.06
N VAL A 196 -8.67 2.16 -23.82
CA VAL A 196 -8.57 2.49 -25.24
C VAL A 196 -8.79 1.24 -26.07
N ALA A 197 -8.06 0.16 -25.78
CA ALA A 197 -8.20 -1.11 -26.47
C ALA A 197 -7.58 -2.25 -25.67
N GLY A 198 -8.22 -3.41 -25.63
CA GLY A 198 -7.71 -4.59 -24.92
C GLY A 198 -7.36 -4.29 -23.45
N GLY A 199 -6.11 -4.55 -23.07
CA GLY A 199 -5.55 -4.21 -21.76
C GLY A 199 -4.98 -2.79 -21.63
N PHE A 200 -5.02 -1.97 -22.71
CA PHE A 200 -4.39 -0.66 -22.75
C PHE A 200 -5.35 0.44 -22.30
N SER A 201 -4.88 1.25 -21.35
CA SER A 201 -5.58 2.43 -20.83
C SER A 201 -4.66 3.65 -20.88
N ALA A 202 -5.24 4.81 -21.12
CA ALA A 202 -4.53 6.09 -21.11
C ALA A 202 -5.34 7.13 -20.34
N GLY A 203 -4.66 8.09 -19.73
CA GLY A 203 -5.34 9.07 -18.93
C GLY A 203 -4.46 10.21 -18.43
N ALA A 204 -5.01 10.99 -17.51
CA ALA A 204 -4.36 12.14 -16.91
C ALA A 204 -4.14 11.94 -15.40
N SER A 205 -3.13 12.60 -14.85
CA SER A 205 -2.83 12.64 -13.41
C SER A 205 -2.77 14.07 -12.89
N LEU A 206 -3.19 14.23 -11.66
CA LEU A 206 -2.99 15.41 -10.82
C LEU A 206 -2.34 14.93 -9.52
N ASP A 207 -1.15 15.42 -9.22
CA ASP A 207 -0.41 15.08 -8.00
C ASP A 207 0.00 16.36 -7.27
N LEU A 208 -0.40 16.51 -6.01
CA LEU A 208 0.05 17.58 -5.13
C LEU A 208 0.83 16.97 -3.99
N ARG A 209 2.07 17.41 -3.81
CA ARG A 209 2.97 16.95 -2.75
C ARG A 209 3.45 18.11 -1.91
N TYR A 210 3.36 17.91 -0.61
CA TYR A 210 4.06 18.70 0.40
C TYR A 210 4.92 17.77 1.23
N ALA A 211 6.18 18.14 1.44
CA ALA A 211 7.06 17.45 2.36
C ALA A 211 7.88 18.46 3.17
N ALA A 212 8.14 18.14 4.44
CA ALA A 212 8.96 18.95 5.33
C ALA A 212 9.82 18.09 6.23
N ALA A 213 11.05 18.53 6.47
CA ALA A 213 11.97 17.97 7.45
C ALA A 213 12.01 18.86 8.69
N ARG A 214 11.50 18.32 9.80
CA ARG A 214 11.49 18.98 11.12
C ARG A 214 12.42 18.27 12.10
N SER A 215 12.74 18.95 13.21
CA SER A 215 13.51 18.39 14.32
C SER A 215 14.84 17.77 13.86
N LEU A 216 15.52 18.44 12.92
CA LEU A 216 16.88 18.09 12.50
C LEU A 216 17.85 18.42 13.62
N ASP A 217 18.74 17.47 13.93
CA ASP A 217 19.91 17.77 14.74
C ASP A 217 20.95 18.61 13.94
N GLU A 218 22.00 19.09 14.61
CA GLU A 218 23.02 19.93 13.98
C GLU A 218 23.71 19.23 12.80
N LEU A 219 23.99 17.93 12.94
CA LEU A 219 24.63 17.13 11.91
C LEU A 219 23.73 16.99 10.68
N GLY A 220 22.45 16.64 10.85
CA GLY A 220 21.49 16.54 9.76
C GLY A 220 21.22 17.89 9.07
N ALA A 221 21.14 18.96 9.86
CA ALA A 221 21.04 20.31 9.33
C ALA A 221 22.25 20.68 8.48
N GLY A 222 23.46 20.29 8.91
CA GLY A 222 24.72 20.47 8.18
C GLY A 222 24.71 19.75 6.84
N TYR A 223 24.22 18.51 6.77
CA TYR A 223 24.14 17.76 5.50
C TYR A 223 23.24 18.43 4.47
N ILE A 224 22.10 18.97 4.92
CA ILE A 224 21.15 19.65 4.04
C ILE A 224 21.70 20.98 3.58
N ALA A 225 22.32 21.76 4.47
CA ALA A 225 22.92 23.03 4.17
C ALA A 225 24.09 22.89 3.19
N ALA A 226 25.00 21.92 3.42
CA ALA A 226 26.11 21.62 2.53
C ALA A 226 25.68 21.24 1.10
N ALA A 227 24.51 20.60 0.97
CA ALA A 227 23.92 20.27 -0.32
C ALA A 227 23.08 21.39 -0.94
N GLY A 228 22.97 22.57 -0.30
CA GLY A 228 22.16 23.70 -0.76
C GLY A 228 20.67 23.38 -0.85
N GLN A 229 20.18 22.48 0.00
CA GLN A 229 18.81 21.96 -0.07
C GLN A 229 17.88 22.63 0.96
N ARG A 230 16.61 22.68 0.65
CA ARG A 230 15.56 23.27 1.48
C ARG A 230 14.99 22.24 2.47
N ARG A 231 14.41 22.72 3.59
CA ARG A 231 13.78 21.88 4.61
C ARG A 231 12.31 21.58 4.35
N SER A 232 11.69 22.25 3.41
CA SER A 232 10.31 22.01 2.99
C SER A 232 10.15 22.28 1.50
N ALA A 233 9.19 21.61 0.89
CA ALA A 233 8.83 21.81 -0.50
C ALA A 233 7.35 21.49 -0.72
N ILE A 234 6.71 22.24 -1.61
CA ILE A 234 5.37 21.98 -2.14
C ILE A 234 5.42 22.06 -3.66
N SER A 235 4.74 21.14 -4.33
CA SER A 235 4.70 21.09 -5.80
C SER A 235 3.46 20.39 -6.28
N THR A 236 2.87 20.93 -7.37
CA THR A 236 1.74 20.30 -8.07
C THR A 236 2.20 19.80 -9.42
N GLY A 237 1.94 18.53 -9.72
CA GLY A 237 2.22 17.85 -10.97
C GLY A 237 0.97 17.64 -11.79
N LEU A 238 1.07 17.85 -13.09
CA LEU A 238 0.07 17.52 -14.09
C LEU A 238 0.72 16.54 -15.06
N GLY A 239 0.05 15.43 -15.35
CA GLY A 239 0.70 14.39 -16.11
C GLY A 239 -0.23 13.53 -16.96
N VAL A 240 0.41 12.64 -17.69
CA VAL A 240 -0.21 11.60 -18.50
C VAL A 240 0.16 10.23 -17.92
N VAL A 241 -0.82 9.33 -17.85
CA VAL A 241 -0.66 7.95 -17.42
C VAL A 241 -1.00 7.03 -18.57
N LEU A 242 -0.11 6.09 -18.87
CA LEU A 242 -0.34 4.99 -19.78
C LEU A 242 -0.23 3.69 -18.99
N GLU A 243 -1.19 2.78 -19.15
CA GLU A 243 -1.19 1.48 -18.45
C GLU A 243 -1.56 0.38 -19.44
N TYR A 244 -0.82 -0.71 -19.42
CA TYR A 244 -1.16 -1.95 -20.10
C TYR A 244 -1.23 -3.07 -19.08
N ASP A 245 -2.42 -3.59 -18.77
CA ASP A 245 -2.68 -4.58 -17.73
C ASP A 245 -3.42 -5.79 -18.30
N THR A 246 -2.73 -6.94 -18.34
CA THR A 246 -3.26 -8.23 -18.78
C THR A 246 -3.23 -9.28 -17.67
N ARG A 247 -3.05 -8.84 -16.42
CA ARG A 247 -3.01 -9.74 -15.26
C ARG A 247 -4.35 -10.43 -15.06
N ASP A 248 -4.28 -11.70 -14.67
CA ASP A 248 -5.45 -12.51 -14.31
C ASP A 248 -6.11 -12.04 -13.00
N SER A 249 -5.35 -11.43 -12.11
CA SER A 249 -5.83 -10.87 -10.84
C SER A 249 -4.93 -9.72 -10.40
N ARG A 250 -5.52 -8.64 -9.86
CA ARG A 250 -4.78 -7.50 -9.29
C ARG A 250 -4.27 -7.76 -7.86
N TYR A 251 -4.81 -8.76 -7.18
CA TYR A 251 -4.48 -9.04 -5.78
C TYR A 251 -3.56 -10.27 -5.64
N ARG A 252 -3.71 -11.23 -6.53
CA ARG A 252 -2.99 -12.49 -6.54
C ARG A 252 -2.69 -12.87 -7.97
N THR A 253 -1.77 -12.15 -8.57
CA THR A 253 -1.38 -12.35 -9.96
C THR A 253 -0.63 -13.67 -10.10
N THR A 254 -1.08 -14.52 -11.04
CA THR A 254 -0.40 -15.76 -11.39
C THR A 254 0.18 -15.73 -12.80
N LYS A 255 -0.41 -14.92 -13.68
CA LYS A 255 0.05 -14.75 -15.07
C LYS A 255 -0.32 -13.37 -15.60
N GLY A 256 0.43 -12.91 -16.57
CA GLY A 256 0.16 -11.67 -17.28
C GLY A 256 1.26 -10.63 -17.10
N LEU A 257 0.99 -9.45 -17.63
CA LEU A 257 1.89 -8.30 -17.68
C LEU A 257 1.15 -7.07 -17.17
N CYS A 258 1.81 -6.26 -16.35
CA CYS A 258 1.34 -4.93 -15.98
C CYS A 258 2.46 -3.93 -16.26
N MET A 259 2.25 -3.03 -17.19
CA MET A 259 3.17 -1.94 -17.49
C MET A 259 2.47 -0.62 -17.21
N SER A 260 3.14 0.31 -16.55
CA SER A 260 2.63 1.65 -16.28
C SER A 260 3.72 2.68 -16.51
N LEU A 261 3.37 3.74 -17.22
CA LEU A 261 4.23 4.91 -17.43
C LEU A 261 3.46 6.16 -17.00
N LEU A 262 4.00 6.86 -16.02
CA LEU A 262 3.55 8.17 -15.56
C LEU A 262 4.59 9.20 -15.99
N THR A 263 4.15 10.26 -16.67
CA THR A 263 4.98 11.42 -16.98
C THR A 263 4.29 12.67 -16.49
N GLU A 264 4.95 13.45 -15.64
CA GLU A 264 4.41 14.65 -15.03
C GLU A 264 5.33 15.87 -15.28
N VAL A 265 4.71 16.99 -15.53
CA VAL A 265 5.34 18.32 -15.47
C VAL A 265 4.82 19.02 -14.22
N ARG A 266 5.71 19.66 -13.49
CA ARG A 266 5.43 20.41 -12.25
C ARG A 266 5.87 21.86 -12.46
N PRO A 267 4.95 22.73 -12.91
CA PRO A 267 5.26 24.11 -13.23
C PRO A 267 5.74 24.88 -11.99
N LYS A 268 6.72 25.73 -12.16
CA LYS A 268 7.27 26.61 -11.11
C LYS A 268 6.17 27.42 -10.38
N GLY A 269 5.13 27.85 -11.10
CA GLY A 269 4.04 28.64 -10.53
C GLY A 269 3.02 27.87 -9.68
N LEU A 270 3.07 26.51 -9.70
CA LEU A 270 2.14 25.65 -8.95
C LEU A 270 2.82 25.00 -7.73
N GLY A 271 3.66 25.75 -7.04
CA GLY A 271 4.38 25.32 -5.85
C GLY A 271 5.40 26.36 -5.42
N ASP A 272 6.32 25.96 -4.55
CA ASP A 272 7.42 26.80 -4.05
C ASP A 272 8.80 26.40 -4.63
N CYS A 273 8.83 25.46 -5.58
CA CYS A 273 10.05 25.03 -6.24
C CYS A 273 10.55 26.13 -7.20
N GLY A 274 11.85 26.46 -7.14
CA GLY A 274 12.44 27.55 -7.90
C GLY A 274 12.46 27.36 -9.43
N ALA A 275 12.11 26.17 -9.93
CA ALA A 275 12.11 25.79 -11.34
C ALA A 275 10.92 24.90 -11.69
N THR A 276 10.60 24.81 -12.97
CA THR A 276 9.70 23.77 -13.48
C THR A 276 10.43 22.42 -13.41
N LEU A 277 9.77 21.42 -12.80
CA LEU A 277 10.29 20.09 -12.65
C LEU A 277 9.60 19.13 -13.60
N TRP A 278 10.25 18.04 -13.92
CA TRP A 278 9.63 16.87 -14.56
C TRP A 278 9.86 15.63 -13.72
N HIS A 279 8.93 14.69 -13.81
CA HIS A 279 8.94 13.41 -13.14
C HIS A 279 8.46 12.32 -14.11
N ILE A 280 9.20 11.23 -14.20
CA ILE A 280 8.86 10.06 -15.00
C ILE A 280 8.94 8.84 -14.08
N MET A 281 7.87 8.08 -13.99
CA MET A 281 7.82 6.81 -13.26
C MET A 281 7.37 5.71 -14.22
N ALA A 282 8.14 4.64 -14.29
CA ALA A 282 7.86 3.47 -15.09
C ALA A 282 7.86 2.21 -14.22
N VAL A 283 6.88 1.34 -14.44
CA VAL A 283 6.76 0.02 -13.81
C VAL A 283 6.55 -1.01 -14.90
N ALA A 284 7.17 -2.17 -14.79
CA ALA A 284 6.89 -3.31 -15.64
C ALA A 284 6.96 -4.60 -14.79
N ASP A 285 5.80 -5.17 -14.54
CA ASP A 285 5.63 -6.40 -13.77
C ASP A 285 5.23 -7.52 -14.73
N PHE A 286 5.97 -8.62 -14.71
CA PHE A 286 5.70 -9.81 -15.47
C PHE A 286 5.47 -11.02 -14.56
N TYR A 287 4.46 -11.84 -14.87
CA TYR A 287 4.09 -13.00 -14.07
C TYR A 287 3.88 -14.20 -14.99
N THR A 288 4.46 -15.34 -14.61
CA THR A 288 4.27 -16.61 -15.32
C THR A 288 4.25 -17.78 -14.35
N PRO A 289 3.31 -18.73 -14.49
CA PRO A 289 3.36 -19.97 -13.74
C PRO A 289 4.49 -20.85 -14.29
N LEU A 290 5.26 -21.50 -13.39
CA LEU A 290 6.33 -22.42 -13.78
C LEU A 290 5.89 -23.88 -13.62
N TRP A 291 5.38 -24.24 -12.44
CA TRP A 291 4.82 -25.55 -12.11
C TRP A 291 3.64 -25.40 -11.16
N CYS A 292 3.04 -26.49 -10.74
CA CYS A 292 1.85 -26.47 -9.91
C CYS A 292 2.03 -25.65 -8.62
N GLY A 293 1.25 -24.57 -8.50
CA GLY A 293 1.27 -23.68 -7.34
C GLY A 293 2.46 -22.72 -7.30
N SER A 294 3.30 -22.66 -8.33
CA SER A 294 4.41 -21.71 -8.42
C SER A 294 4.11 -20.57 -9.38
N VAL A 295 4.67 -19.39 -9.08
CA VAL A 295 4.64 -18.21 -9.93
C VAL A 295 6.01 -17.55 -9.90
N LEU A 296 6.58 -17.31 -11.07
CA LEU A 296 7.71 -16.43 -11.25
C LEU A 296 7.19 -15.01 -11.50
N ALA A 297 7.58 -14.08 -10.66
CA ALA A 297 7.22 -12.66 -10.77
C ALA A 297 8.49 -11.84 -10.97
N VAL A 298 8.47 -10.91 -11.92
CA VAL A 298 9.57 -9.98 -12.22
C VAL A 298 9.04 -8.57 -12.13
N ASP A 299 9.71 -7.68 -11.39
CA ASP A 299 9.40 -6.25 -11.27
C ASP A 299 10.61 -5.43 -11.75
N LEU A 300 10.36 -4.56 -12.71
CA LEU A 300 11.28 -3.53 -13.16
C LEU A 300 10.66 -2.17 -12.84
N TYR A 301 11.43 -1.31 -12.19
CA TYR A 301 10.95 -0.01 -11.76
C TYR A 301 11.97 1.09 -12.02
N GLY A 302 11.49 2.22 -12.51
CA GLY A 302 12.24 3.45 -12.65
C GLY A 302 11.48 4.64 -12.12
N ASP A 303 12.17 5.52 -11.40
CA ASP A 303 11.62 6.77 -10.84
C ASP A 303 12.65 7.88 -11.05
N LEU A 304 12.35 8.79 -11.97
CA LEU A 304 13.31 9.72 -12.53
C LEU A 304 12.80 11.15 -12.36
N TRP A 305 13.60 11.99 -11.70
CA TRP A 305 13.30 13.39 -11.46
C TRP A 305 14.32 14.32 -12.10
N SER A 306 13.89 15.54 -12.39
CA SER A 306 14.75 16.61 -12.90
C SER A 306 15.80 17.03 -11.88
N SER A 307 16.88 17.66 -12.37
CA SER A 307 18.02 18.08 -11.53
C SER A 307 17.67 19.10 -10.44
N ALA A 308 16.69 19.96 -10.70
CA ALA A 308 16.25 21.01 -9.77
C ALA A 308 15.29 20.50 -8.69
N THR A 309 14.95 19.20 -8.67
CA THR A 309 13.99 18.63 -7.72
C THR A 309 14.53 18.70 -6.29
N PRO A 310 13.73 19.21 -5.33
CA PRO A 310 14.06 19.18 -3.91
C PRO A 310 14.27 17.76 -3.41
N TRP A 311 15.26 17.55 -2.54
CA TRP A 311 15.61 16.23 -2.00
C TRP A 311 14.46 15.49 -1.32
N LEU A 312 13.49 16.22 -0.77
CA LEU A 312 12.29 15.67 -0.14
C LEU A 312 11.39 14.89 -1.11
N PHE A 313 11.52 15.09 -2.42
CA PHE A 313 10.77 14.37 -3.45
C PHE A 313 11.60 13.29 -4.14
N TRP A 314 12.89 13.14 -3.80
CA TRP A 314 13.73 12.12 -4.42
C TRP A 314 13.25 10.71 -4.08
N PRO A 315 13.27 9.78 -5.03
CA PRO A 315 13.05 8.38 -4.76
C PRO A 315 14.14 7.80 -3.86
N SER A 316 13.78 6.76 -3.15
CA SER A 316 14.70 6.09 -2.25
C SER A 316 14.56 4.58 -2.32
N LEU A 317 15.68 3.88 -2.27
CA LEU A 317 15.72 2.43 -2.18
C LEU A 317 15.26 1.94 -0.81
N GLY A 318 14.74 0.72 -0.76
CA GLY A 318 14.33 0.04 0.45
C GLY A 318 12.82 0.06 0.71
N GLY A 319 12.43 -0.54 1.82
CA GLY A 319 11.05 -0.59 2.29
C GLY A 319 10.36 -1.93 2.10
N ALA A 320 9.03 -1.89 2.03
CA ALA A 320 8.23 -3.10 2.07
C ALA A 320 8.02 -3.76 0.71
N SER A 321 8.28 -3.09 -0.41
CA SER A 321 8.00 -3.61 -1.75
C SER A 321 9.26 -3.88 -2.55
N ARG A 322 10.11 -2.88 -2.71
CA ARG A 322 11.32 -2.97 -3.54
C ARG A 322 12.55 -2.89 -2.66
N LEU A 323 13.59 -3.68 -2.99
CA LEU A 323 14.83 -3.82 -2.21
C LEU A 323 14.57 -4.03 -0.71
N ARG A 324 13.69 -4.97 -0.39
CA ARG A 324 13.40 -5.36 0.99
C ARG A 324 14.68 -5.79 1.71
N GLY A 325 14.88 -5.28 2.91
CA GLY A 325 16.12 -5.45 3.68
C GLY A 325 16.92 -4.17 3.82
N TYR A 326 16.74 -3.19 2.92
CA TYR A 326 17.30 -1.84 3.10
C TYR A 326 16.31 -0.93 3.83
N TYR A 327 16.85 -0.04 4.65
CA TYR A 327 16.07 1.01 5.29
C TYR A 327 15.65 2.07 4.26
N THR A 328 14.35 2.35 4.16
CA THR A 328 13.81 3.34 3.23
C THR A 328 14.37 4.73 3.55
N GLY A 329 14.90 5.41 2.54
CA GLY A 329 15.47 6.75 2.69
C GLY A 329 16.94 6.78 3.01
N ARG A 330 17.61 5.62 3.22
CA ARG A 330 19.06 5.60 3.36
C ARG A 330 19.75 5.98 2.05
N TYR A 331 19.44 5.29 0.96
CA TYR A 331 19.97 5.55 -0.37
C TYR A 331 18.90 6.26 -1.20
N SER A 332 19.08 7.53 -1.47
CA SER A 332 18.14 8.39 -2.17
C SER A 332 18.87 9.36 -3.07
N ASP A 333 18.43 9.50 -4.31
CA ASP A 333 18.93 10.49 -5.26
C ASP A 333 17.80 10.82 -6.27
N ARG A 334 18.06 11.70 -7.24
CA ARG A 334 17.09 12.18 -8.23
C ARG A 334 16.58 11.12 -9.17
N LYS A 335 17.36 10.05 -9.37
CA LYS A 335 16.97 8.92 -10.22
C LYS A 335 17.16 7.63 -9.46
N MET A 336 16.23 6.72 -9.64
CA MET A 336 16.25 5.39 -9.07
C MET A 336 15.80 4.38 -10.10
N ILE A 337 16.50 3.26 -10.17
CA ILE A 337 16.06 2.08 -10.91
C ILE A 337 16.19 0.86 -10.03
N THR A 338 15.25 -0.08 -10.15
CA THR A 338 15.30 -1.37 -9.45
C THR A 338 14.83 -2.49 -10.36
N ALA A 339 15.41 -3.66 -10.16
CA ALA A 339 14.95 -4.90 -10.78
C ALA A 339 14.91 -6.00 -9.72
N GLN A 340 13.86 -6.77 -9.66
CA GLN A 340 13.77 -7.91 -8.77
C GLN A 340 12.98 -9.06 -9.39
N VAL A 341 13.33 -10.25 -8.97
CA VAL A 341 12.70 -11.51 -9.36
C VAL A 341 12.25 -12.22 -8.10
N GLU A 342 11.02 -12.70 -8.07
CA GLU A 342 10.42 -13.40 -6.94
C GLU A 342 9.81 -14.71 -7.41
N LEU A 343 10.22 -15.83 -6.81
CA LEU A 343 9.60 -17.14 -6.97
C LEU A 343 8.64 -17.36 -5.81
N ARG A 344 7.35 -17.37 -6.11
CA ARG A 344 6.25 -17.63 -5.16
C ARG A 344 5.82 -19.08 -5.29
N GLN A 345 5.76 -19.81 -4.16
CA GLN A 345 5.31 -21.21 -4.13
C GLN A 345 4.18 -21.37 -3.12
N ARG A 346 3.04 -21.82 -3.58
CA ARG A 346 1.97 -22.33 -2.72
C ARG A 346 2.35 -23.71 -2.20
N ILE A 347 2.30 -23.91 -0.87
CA ILE A 347 2.68 -25.16 -0.23
C ILE A 347 1.45 -26.00 0.07
N ARG A 348 0.57 -25.52 0.93
CA ARG A 348 -0.65 -26.24 1.33
C ARG A 348 -1.73 -25.27 1.82
N GLY A 349 -2.95 -25.44 1.31
CA GLY A 349 -4.09 -24.62 1.72
C GLY A 349 -3.82 -23.13 1.52
N PRO A 350 -3.93 -22.28 2.55
CA PRO A 350 -3.68 -20.84 2.44
C PRO A 350 -2.20 -20.47 2.56
N PHE A 351 -1.31 -21.42 2.79
CA PHE A 351 0.10 -21.17 3.10
C PHE A 351 0.98 -21.27 1.86
N GLY A 352 1.91 -20.35 1.74
CA GLY A 352 2.92 -20.29 0.71
C GLY A 352 4.23 -19.69 1.22
N MET A 353 5.25 -19.80 0.40
CA MET A 353 6.56 -19.18 0.62
C MET A 353 7.00 -18.48 -0.65
N CYS A 354 7.95 -17.55 -0.51
CA CYS A 354 8.66 -17.00 -1.64
C CYS A 354 10.14 -16.82 -1.34
N VAL A 355 10.93 -16.82 -2.41
CA VAL A 355 12.31 -16.39 -2.42
C VAL A 355 12.47 -15.31 -3.46
N TRP A 356 13.30 -14.32 -3.20
CA TRP A 356 13.56 -13.27 -4.17
C TRP A 356 15.01 -12.85 -4.18
N GLY A 357 15.39 -12.27 -5.30
CA GLY A 357 16.62 -11.55 -5.47
C GLY A 357 16.41 -10.32 -6.35
N GLY A 358 17.23 -9.33 -6.17
CA GLY A 358 17.14 -8.10 -6.93
C GLY A 358 18.32 -7.18 -6.75
N ALA A 359 18.28 -6.08 -7.45
CA ALA A 359 19.26 -5.03 -7.36
C ALA A 359 18.64 -3.65 -7.64
N GLY A 360 19.24 -2.61 -7.10
CA GLY A 360 18.80 -1.24 -7.35
C GLY A 360 19.94 -0.25 -7.30
N ASN A 361 19.75 0.88 -7.96
CA ASN A 361 20.73 1.95 -8.03
C ASN A 361 20.04 3.30 -7.89
N VAL A 362 20.70 4.23 -7.21
CA VAL A 362 20.32 5.64 -7.17
C VAL A 362 21.46 6.50 -7.71
N PHE A 363 21.13 7.49 -8.53
CA PHE A 363 22.15 8.31 -9.20
C PHE A 363 21.64 9.73 -9.51
N PRO A 364 22.57 10.71 -9.59
CA PRO A 364 22.19 12.09 -9.90
C PRO A 364 21.72 12.25 -11.35
N SER A 365 20.92 13.26 -11.63
CA SER A 365 20.26 13.48 -12.93
C SER A 365 21.22 13.60 -14.12
N HIS A 366 22.42 14.12 -13.90
CA HIS A 366 23.39 14.41 -14.95
C HIS A 366 24.41 13.30 -15.18
N LYS A 367 24.35 12.19 -14.42
CA LYS A 367 25.28 11.07 -14.55
C LYS A 367 24.57 9.82 -15.07
N LEU A 368 25.33 8.98 -15.73
CA LEU A 368 24.92 7.62 -16.06
C LEU A 368 24.98 6.75 -14.80
N ILE A 369 24.35 5.59 -14.89
CA ILE A 369 24.36 4.57 -13.84
C ILE A 369 25.80 4.12 -13.61
N ASP A 370 26.22 4.16 -12.35
CA ASP A 370 27.48 3.59 -11.91
C ASP A 370 27.20 2.18 -11.35
N ALA A 371 27.63 1.17 -12.10
CA ALA A 371 27.38 -0.23 -11.74
C ALA A 371 28.04 -0.60 -10.39
N SER A 372 29.13 0.06 -10.00
CA SER A 372 29.81 -0.19 -8.72
C SER A 372 28.98 0.23 -7.50
N LYS A 373 27.99 1.09 -7.70
CA LYS A 373 27.05 1.58 -6.69
C LYS A 373 25.70 0.84 -6.69
N THR A 374 25.63 -0.26 -7.41
CA THR A 374 24.42 -1.09 -7.43
C THR A 374 24.31 -1.90 -6.15
N LEU A 375 23.17 -1.81 -5.50
CA LEU A 375 22.85 -2.43 -4.22
C LEU A 375 22.07 -3.72 -4.46
N PRO A 376 22.67 -4.91 -4.23
CA PRO A 376 21.97 -6.19 -4.35
C PRO A 376 21.10 -6.46 -3.12
N ASN A 377 20.02 -7.22 -3.30
CA ASN A 377 19.26 -7.78 -2.19
C ASN A 377 18.76 -9.18 -2.51
N CYS A 378 18.49 -9.96 -1.48
CA CYS A 378 17.77 -11.23 -1.55
C CYS A 378 16.96 -11.45 -0.28
N GLY A 379 16.13 -12.48 -0.26
CA GLY A 379 15.39 -12.80 0.94
C GLY A 379 14.42 -13.95 0.81
N LEU A 380 13.77 -14.23 1.93
CA LEU A 380 12.79 -15.29 2.11
C LEU A 380 11.50 -14.70 2.67
N GLY A 381 10.35 -15.19 2.21
CA GLY A 381 9.07 -14.72 2.67
C GLY A 381 8.07 -15.85 2.91
N PHE A 382 7.24 -15.64 3.91
CA PHE A 382 6.08 -16.46 4.20
C PHE A 382 4.82 -15.75 3.72
N ARG A 383 3.86 -16.52 3.20
CA ARG A 383 2.58 -16.05 2.70
C ARG A 383 1.45 -16.80 3.39
N MET A 384 0.42 -16.06 3.80
CA MET A 384 -0.83 -16.63 4.28
C MET A 384 -2.01 -15.93 3.61
N GLU A 385 -2.76 -16.68 2.78
CA GLU A 385 -3.97 -16.18 2.14
C GLU A 385 -5.07 -15.97 3.18
N MET A 386 -5.48 -14.73 3.41
CA MET A 386 -6.57 -14.36 4.33
C MET A 386 -7.92 -14.24 3.63
N GLY A 387 -7.96 -14.46 2.32
CA GLY A 387 -9.15 -14.37 1.49
C GLY A 387 -8.78 -14.11 0.03
N PRO A 388 -9.77 -13.92 -0.86
CA PRO A 388 -9.51 -13.74 -2.29
C PRO A 388 -8.74 -12.47 -2.63
N LYS A 389 -8.72 -11.48 -1.72
CA LYS A 389 -8.17 -10.14 -1.95
C LYS A 389 -7.13 -9.71 -0.91
N ALA A 390 -6.68 -10.62 -0.04
CA ALA A 390 -5.73 -10.31 1.02
C ALA A 390 -4.77 -11.46 1.25
N VAL A 391 -3.47 -11.16 1.27
CA VAL A 391 -2.38 -12.07 1.61
C VAL A 391 -1.56 -11.42 2.71
N LEU A 392 -1.46 -12.07 3.86
CA LEU A 392 -0.49 -11.69 4.89
C LEU A 392 0.90 -12.11 4.42
N ARG A 393 1.82 -11.20 4.48
CA ARG A 393 3.20 -11.36 4.05
C ARG A 393 4.15 -11.09 5.21
N ILE A 394 5.08 -12.00 5.43
CA ILE A 394 6.18 -11.88 6.38
C ILE A 394 7.46 -12.14 5.61
N ASP A 395 8.24 -11.09 5.37
CA ASP A 395 9.46 -11.13 4.56
C ASP A 395 10.66 -10.79 5.40
N TYR A 396 11.76 -11.54 5.23
CA TYR A 396 13.05 -11.18 5.77
C TYR A 396 14.05 -10.99 4.64
N GLY A 397 14.48 -9.75 4.44
CA GLY A 397 15.38 -9.33 3.37
C GLY A 397 16.79 -9.07 3.86
N PHE A 398 17.76 -9.41 3.01
CA PHE A 398 19.17 -9.16 3.18
C PHE A 398 19.65 -8.21 2.09
N GLY A 399 20.38 -7.18 2.46
CA GLY A 399 21.04 -6.25 1.59
C GLY A 399 22.50 -6.06 1.99
N GLN A 400 23.25 -5.30 1.24
CA GLN A 400 24.63 -4.93 1.59
C GLN A 400 24.62 -4.10 2.89
N HIS A 401 25.27 -4.61 3.93
CA HIS A 401 25.33 -3.98 5.27
C HIS A 401 23.95 -3.64 5.88
N SER A 402 22.91 -4.39 5.49
CA SER A 402 21.54 -4.15 5.95
C SER A 402 20.71 -5.42 5.89
N ASN A 403 19.79 -5.59 6.82
CA ASN A 403 18.78 -6.63 6.77
C ASN A 403 17.49 -6.09 7.41
N GLY A 404 16.36 -6.72 7.12
CA GLY A 404 15.09 -6.23 7.67
C GLY A 404 13.93 -7.20 7.55
N LEU A 405 13.12 -7.20 8.59
CA LEU A 405 11.83 -7.85 8.66
C LEU A 405 10.74 -6.89 8.17
N VAL A 406 9.83 -7.39 7.36
CA VAL A 406 8.63 -6.68 6.90
C VAL A 406 7.42 -7.56 7.16
N ILE A 407 6.41 -7.04 7.85
CA ILE A 407 5.10 -7.66 7.99
C ILE A 407 4.08 -6.73 7.35
N ASN A 408 3.42 -7.21 6.30
CA ASN A 408 2.49 -6.39 5.50
C ASN A 408 1.35 -7.25 4.95
N VAL A 409 0.34 -6.60 4.39
CA VAL A 409 -0.77 -7.23 3.67
C VAL A 409 -0.63 -6.94 2.19
N ASN A 410 -0.96 -7.91 1.35
CA ASN A 410 -0.79 -8.02 -0.10
C ASN A 410 0.65 -8.33 -0.54
N GLU A 411 0.79 -8.74 -1.82
CA GLU A 411 2.09 -9.04 -2.42
C GLU A 411 2.96 -7.78 -2.56
N ALA A 412 4.24 -7.97 -2.85
CA ALA A 412 5.20 -6.87 -2.95
C ALA A 412 4.98 -6.00 -4.19
N PHE A 413 4.55 -6.64 -5.30
CA PHE A 413 4.23 -6.04 -6.60
C PHE A 413 3.29 -6.96 -7.39
#